data_13c3cf818fb3a5bff080e9455af8e366
#
_entry.id   13c3cf818fb3a5bff080e9455af8e366
#
_cell.length_a   1.000
_cell.length_b   1.000
_cell.length_c   1.000
_cell.angle_alpha   90.00
_cell.angle_beta   90.00
_cell.angle_gamma   90.00
#
_symmetry.space_group_name_H-M   'P 1'
#
loop_
_entity.id
_entity.type
_entity.pdbx_description
1 polymer ?
#
loop_
_entity_poly.entity_id
_entity_poly.type
_entity_poly.pdbx_seq_one_letter_code
_entity_poly.pdbx_strand_id
1 'polypeptide(L)'
;EYINVKGGEMVDDFTVDMAVVTHFNLSAARFLLHQLKPGGLLVIIGIDTPKSRAQWQKLIECEPARVSFDLRDFGFIFYRPDLQREHYLINYF
;
A
#
# COMPACT_ATOMS: atom_id res chain seq x y z
N GLU A 1 13.19 0.96 -8.55
CA GLU A 1 13.87 0.87 -7.26
C GLU A 1 12.98 0.17 -6.25
N TYR A 2 13.53 -0.77 -5.51
CA TYR A 2 12.79 -1.59 -4.56
C TYR A 2 13.20 -1.24 -3.13
N ILE A 3 12.20 -1.04 -2.28
CA ILE A 3 12.45 -0.73 -0.88
C ILE A 3 11.58 -1.61 0.00
N ASN A 4 12.21 -2.24 0.99
CA ASN A 4 11.53 -3.01 2.02
C ASN A 4 11.57 -2.22 3.31
N VAL A 5 10.38 -1.82 3.80
CA VAL A 5 10.26 -0.98 4.99
C VAL A 5 9.47 -1.70 6.06
N LYS A 6 10.01 -1.76 7.27
CA LYS A 6 9.27 -2.24 8.44
C LYS A 6 8.43 -1.10 8.99
N GLY A 7 7.31 -1.43 9.62
CA GLY A 7 6.46 -0.43 10.21
C GLY A 7 7.24 0.47 11.16
N GLY A 8 7.04 1.76 11.07
CA GLY A 8 7.71 2.75 11.88
C GLY A 8 8.99 3.29 11.31
N GLU A 9 9.54 2.67 10.29
CA GLU A 9 10.69 3.23 9.60
C GLU A 9 10.24 4.28 8.58
N MET A 10 10.99 5.35 8.50
CA MET A 10 10.73 6.42 7.54
C MET A 10 11.82 6.45 6.49
N VAL A 11 11.40 6.66 5.27
CA VAL A 11 12.32 6.78 4.13
C VAL A 11 12.27 8.23 3.67
N ASP A 12 13.44 8.80 3.39
CA ASP A 12 13.53 10.18 2.99
C ASP A 12 13.00 10.38 1.57
N ASP A 13 12.96 11.63 1.22
CA ASP A 13 12.39 12.25 0.06
C ASP A 13 12.93 11.67 -1.24
N PHE A 14 12.30 10.64 -1.77
CA PHE A 14 12.66 10.07 -3.06
C PHE A 14 11.49 9.27 -3.61
N THR A 15 11.49 9.07 -4.92
CA THR A 15 10.45 8.29 -5.58
C THR A 15 10.88 6.84 -5.70
N VAL A 16 9.91 5.93 -5.59
CA VAL A 16 10.20 4.51 -5.63
C VAL A 16 9.31 3.81 -6.64
N ASP A 17 9.83 2.72 -7.21
CA ASP A 17 9.07 1.87 -8.12
C ASP A 17 8.25 0.84 -7.35
N MET A 18 8.78 0.37 -6.23
CA MET A 18 8.13 -0.66 -5.42
C MET A 18 8.57 -0.54 -3.97
N ALA A 19 7.62 -0.70 -3.08
CA ALA A 19 7.90 -0.73 -1.64
C ALA A 19 7.11 -1.86 -1.00
N VAL A 20 7.72 -2.53 0.00
CA VAL A 20 7.07 -3.59 0.75
C VAL A 20 7.08 -3.19 2.22
N VAL A 21 5.91 -3.17 2.85
CA VAL A 21 5.76 -2.87 4.26
C VAL A 21 5.43 -4.18 4.99
N THR A 22 6.32 -4.63 5.86
CA THR A 22 6.20 -5.91 6.53
C THR A 22 5.53 -5.82 7.90
N HIS A 23 5.56 -4.64 8.52
CA HIS A 23 4.88 -4.39 9.78
C HIS A 23 4.00 -3.17 9.56
N PHE A 24 2.72 -3.39 9.34
CA PHE A 24 1.84 -2.33 8.87
C PHE A 24 1.75 -1.18 9.87
N ASN A 25 2.09 -0.02 9.38
CA ASN A 25 1.94 1.25 10.08
C ASN A 25 1.31 2.21 9.07
N LEU A 26 0.14 2.76 9.41
CA LEU A 26 -0.60 3.57 8.45
C LEU A 26 0.19 4.81 8.03
N SER A 27 0.87 5.46 8.97
CA SER A 27 1.63 6.67 8.65
C SER A 27 2.78 6.39 7.69
N ALA A 28 3.54 5.32 7.94
CA ALA A 28 4.65 4.93 7.07
C ALA A 28 4.14 4.50 5.70
N ALA A 29 3.06 3.72 5.67
CA ALA A 29 2.48 3.25 4.41
C ALA A 29 1.94 4.42 3.60
N ARG A 30 1.28 5.37 4.25
CA ARG A 30 0.76 6.55 3.56
C ARG A 30 1.90 7.38 2.98
N PHE A 31 2.98 7.55 3.73
CA PHE A 31 4.16 8.26 3.24
C PHE A 31 4.71 7.59 1.99
N LEU A 32 4.91 6.27 2.04
CA LEU A 32 5.44 5.52 0.89
C LEU A 32 4.52 5.57 -0.31
N LEU A 33 3.21 5.54 -0.07
CA LEU A 33 2.23 5.62 -1.15
C LEU A 33 2.41 6.91 -1.95
N HIS A 34 2.70 8.02 -1.25
CA HIS A 34 2.92 9.31 -1.92
C HIS A 34 4.28 9.40 -2.59
N GLN A 35 5.18 8.44 -2.34
CA GLN A 35 6.50 8.40 -2.98
C GLN A 35 6.54 7.48 -4.20
N LEU A 36 5.47 6.77 -4.49
CA LEU A 36 5.43 5.88 -5.64
C LEU A 36 5.49 6.66 -6.95
N LYS A 37 6.27 6.16 -7.88
CA LYS A 37 6.26 6.66 -9.26
C LYS A 37 4.98 6.16 -9.95
N PRO A 38 4.51 6.84 -11.00
CA PRO A 38 3.41 6.29 -11.80
C PRO A 38 3.75 4.88 -12.26
N GLY A 39 2.82 3.95 -12.04
CA GLY A 39 3.04 2.53 -12.28
C GLY A 39 3.69 1.80 -11.11
N GLY A 40 3.99 2.50 -10.02
CA GLY A 40 4.63 1.91 -8.85
C GLY A 40 3.68 1.03 -8.05
N LEU A 41 4.28 0.18 -7.21
CA LEU A 41 3.56 -0.83 -6.44
C LEU A 41 3.93 -0.72 -4.97
N LEU A 42 2.92 -0.70 -4.11
CA LEU A 42 3.09 -0.80 -2.66
C LEU A 42 2.48 -2.11 -2.19
N VAL A 43 3.26 -2.91 -1.49
CA VAL A 43 2.81 -4.19 -0.92
C VAL A 43 2.75 -4.06 0.59
N ILE A 44 1.60 -4.38 1.18
CA ILE A 44 1.40 -4.32 2.62
C ILE A 44 1.16 -5.74 3.12
N ILE A 45 1.97 -6.18 4.06
CA ILE A 45 1.83 -7.51 4.66
C ILE A 45 1.26 -7.35 6.07
N GLY A 46 0.34 -8.23 6.45
CA GLY A 46 -0.21 -8.22 7.81
C GLY A 46 -1.45 -7.34 7.95
N ILE A 47 -2.36 -7.41 7.01
CA ILE A 47 -3.61 -6.66 7.06
C ILE A 47 -4.79 -7.49 7.55
N ASP A 48 -4.51 -8.60 8.22
CA ASP A 48 -5.52 -9.60 8.57
C ASP A 48 -6.14 -9.41 9.95
N THR A 49 -5.64 -8.46 10.76
CA THR A 49 -6.24 -8.17 12.06
C THR A 49 -7.31 -7.09 11.92
N PRO A 50 -8.27 -7.02 12.86
CA PRO A 50 -9.29 -5.97 12.79
C PRO A 50 -8.72 -4.56 12.74
N LYS A 51 -7.64 -4.31 13.51
CA LYS A 51 -7.00 -3.00 13.52
C LYS A 51 -6.35 -2.70 12.19
N SER A 52 -5.59 -3.67 11.65
CA SER A 52 -4.88 -3.45 10.39
C SER A 52 -5.86 -3.35 9.22
N ARG A 53 -6.99 -4.06 9.28
CA ARG A 53 -8.01 -3.94 8.25
C ARG A 53 -8.64 -2.54 8.24
N ALA A 54 -8.89 -1.98 9.41
CA ALA A 54 -9.40 -0.61 9.50
C ALA A 54 -8.40 0.39 8.91
N GLN A 55 -7.11 0.19 9.19
CA GLN A 55 -6.06 1.04 8.63
C GLN A 55 -5.92 0.86 7.13
N TRP A 56 -6.05 -0.37 6.65
CA TRP A 56 -6.03 -0.67 5.21
C TRP A 56 -7.13 0.10 4.48
N GLN A 57 -8.35 0.11 5.04
CA GLN A 57 -9.45 0.86 4.45
C GLN A 57 -9.14 2.35 4.33
N LYS A 58 -8.50 2.92 5.35
CA LYS A 58 -8.09 4.32 5.30
C LYS A 58 -7.02 4.55 4.25
N LEU A 59 -6.10 3.60 4.11
CA LEU A 59 -5.01 3.73 3.15
C LEU A 59 -5.51 3.72 1.72
N ILE A 60 -6.44 2.83 1.38
CA ILE A 60 -6.94 2.75 0.01
C ILE A 60 -7.86 3.90 -0.36
N GLU A 61 -8.27 4.71 0.63
CA GLU A 61 -9.02 5.93 0.37
C GLU A 61 -8.13 7.11 0.04
N CYS A 62 -6.81 6.97 0.18
CA CYS A 62 -5.86 8.02 -0.17
C CYS A 62 -5.81 8.21 -1.68
N GLU A 63 -5.51 9.44 -2.10
CA GLU A 63 -5.55 9.80 -3.53
C GLU A 63 -4.66 8.91 -4.41
N PRO A 64 -3.39 8.60 -4.04
CA PRO A 64 -2.56 7.77 -4.91
C PRO A 64 -2.99 6.31 -5.02
N ALA A 65 -3.87 5.84 -4.13
CA ALA A 65 -4.31 4.44 -4.15
C ALA A 65 -5.36 4.24 -5.23
N ARG A 66 -4.93 4.11 -6.48
CA ARG A 66 -5.85 4.01 -7.61
C ARG A 66 -6.40 2.60 -7.80
N VAL A 67 -5.53 1.59 -7.74
CA VAL A 67 -5.95 0.20 -7.89
C VAL A 67 -5.41 -0.58 -6.72
N SER A 68 -6.26 -1.29 -6.02
CA SER A 68 -5.83 -2.09 -4.88
C SER A 68 -6.41 -3.49 -4.95
N PHE A 69 -5.65 -4.44 -4.42
CA PHE A 69 -6.06 -5.83 -4.32
C PHE A 69 -5.89 -6.26 -2.87
N ASP A 70 -6.98 -6.68 -2.26
CA ASP A 70 -7.02 -7.15 -0.88
C ASP A 70 -7.08 -8.67 -0.91
N LEU A 71 -6.00 -9.32 -0.49
CA LEU A 71 -5.90 -10.77 -0.45
C LEU A 71 -5.97 -11.30 0.98
N ARG A 72 -6.48 -10.50 1.91
CA ARG A 72 -6.72 -10.79 3.32
C ARG A 72 -5.45 -10.75 4.15
N ASP A 73 -4.44 -11.57 3.84
CA ASP A 73 -3.17 -11.57 4.57
C ASP A 73 -2.28 -10.44 4.16
N PHE A 74 -2.43 -9.98 2.92
CA PHE A 74 -1.63 -8.89 2.39
C PHE A 74 -2.43 -8.17 1.31
N GLY A 75 -1.95 -6.98 0.94
CA GLY A 75 -2.60 -6.18 -0.07
C GLY A 75 -1.60 -5.52 -0.98
N PHE A 76 -2.05 -5.22 -2.19
CA PHE A 76 -1.28 -4.49 -3.19
C PHE A 76 -1.99 -3.19 -3.51
N ILE A 77 -1.21 -2.13 -3.69
CA ILE A 77 -1.74 -0.86 -4.18
C ILE A 77 -0.87 -0.41 -5.34
N PHE A 78 -1.50 -0.14 -6.47
CA PHE A 78 -0.82 0.40 -7.65
C PHE A 78 -1.14 1.88 -7.78
N TYR A 79 -0.12 2.68 -8.00
CA TYR A 79 -0.31 4.09 -8.33
C TYR A 79 -0.39 4.21 -9.84
N ARG A 80 -1.60 4.23 -10.34
CA ARG A 80 -1.89 4.37 -11.78
C ARG A 80 -2.79 5.58 -11.96
N PRO A 81 -2.21 6.79 -12.06
CA PRO A 81 -3.01 8.01 -12.16
C PRO A 81 -3.86 8.08 -13.42
N ASP A 82 -3.55 7.26 -14.41
CA ASP A 82 -4.31 7.15 -15.66
C ASP A 82 -5.56 6.29 -15.54
N LEU A 83 -5.74 5.60 -14.42
CA LEU A 83 -6.87 4.69 -14.22
C LEU A 83 -7.85 5.24 -13.21
N GLN A 84 -9.10 4.79 -13.32
CA GLN A 84 -10.11 5.08 -12.32
C GLN A 84 -9.79 4.30 -11.05
N ARG A 85 -10.32 4.79 -9.93
CA ARG A 85 -10.12 4.16 -8.65
C ARG A 85 -10.93 2.87 -8.57
N GLU A 86 -10.24 1.75 -8.34
CA GLU A 86 -10.88 0.44 -8.20
C GLU A 86 -10.20 -0.36 -7.11
N HIS A 87 -11.01 -0.97 -6.24
CA HIS A 87 -10.52 -1.75 -5.11
C HIS A 87 -11.16 -3.13 -5.16
N TYR A 88 -10.32 -4.17 -5.16
CA TYR A 88 -10.76 -5.55 -5.31
C TYR A 88 -10.47 -6.34 -4.05
N LEU A 89 -11.47 -7.12 -3.62
CA LEU A 89 -11.30 -8.12 -2.57
C LEU A 89 -11.21 -9.48 -3.24
N ILE A 90 -10.12 -10.19 -3.00
CA ILE A 90 -9.88 -11.47 -3.65
C ILE A 90 -9.89 -12.58 -2.60
N ASN A 91 -10.78 -13.54 -2.77
CA ASN A 91 -10.83 -14.73 -1.95
C ASN A 91 -10.12 -15.84 -2.69
N TYR A 92 -9.02 -16.32 -2.12
CA TYR A 92 -8.19 -17.32 -2.80
C TYR A 92 -8.14 -18.66 -2.07
N PHE A 93 -9.08 -18.90 -1.16
CA PHE A 93 -9.16 -20.14 -0.42
C PHE A 93 -10.48 -20.84 -0.65
#